data_dc39993ca3510fadfcdc4216817fe979
#
_entry.id   dc39993ca3510fadfcdc4216817fe979
#
_cell.length_a   1.000
_cell.length_b   1.000
_cell.length_c   1.000
_cell.angle_alpha   90.00
_cell.angle_beta   90.00
_cell.angle_gamma   90.00
#
_symmetry.space_group_name_H-M   'P 1'
#
loop_
_entity.id
_entity.type
_entity.pdbx_description
1 polymer ?
#
loop_
_entity_poly.entity_id
_entity_poly.type
_entity_poly.pdbx_seq_one_letter_code
_entity_poly.pdbx_strand_id
1 'polypeptide(L)'
;VQQQIADAMAESPTLKVVISIGPKVHEGFHDWQNEWQKAPEFVRPAEPVNSNDDTMLLYFTSGTSGKPKMVAHDYLYALGHLTTGVYWHNLKEDSIHITVADTGWAKAAWGKLYGQWLAGAAIFVFDHEKFTADKILRQIEKYRVTSFCAPPTVYRFMIHEDFGEYNDEGHFVI
;
A
#
# COMPACT_ATOMS: atom_id res chain seq x y z
N VAL A 1 -16.76 -1.31 11.91
CA VAL A 1 -16.63 -0.64 10.59
C VAL A 1 -17.83 -0.92 9.70
N GLN A 2 -18.17 -2.20 9.39
CA GLN A 2 -19.26 -2.50 8.43
C GLN A 2 -20.62 -1.91 8.87
N GLN A 3 -20.98 -2.01 10.14
CA GLN A 3 -22.20 -1.40 10.67
C GLN A 3 -22.21 0.12 10.51
N GLN A 4 -21.10 0.79 10.77
CA GLN A 4 -20.97 2.25 10.58
C GLN A 4 -21.17 2.66 9.11
N ILE A 5 -20.70 1.83 8.17
CA ILE A 5 -20.94 2.07 6.75
C ILE A 5 -22.41 1.86 6.41
N ALA A 6 -23.03 0.78 6.92
CA ALA A 6 -24.45 0.51 6.72
C ALA A 6 -25.33 1.66 7.23
N ASP A 7 -25.03 2.17 8.43
CA ASP A 7 -25.72 3.32 9.01
C ASP A 7 -25.56 4.58 8.15
N ALA A 8 -24.34 4.82 7.64
CA ALA A 8 -24.04 5.98 6.79
C ALA A 8 -24.66 5.92 5.38
N MET A 9 -24.98 4.73 4.87
CA MET A 9 -25.60 4.59 3.54
C MET A 9 -26.93 5.31 3.42
N ALA A 10 -27.72 5.37 4.49
CA ALA A 10 -29.00 6.07 4.51
C ALA A 10 -28.84 7.58 4.25
N GLU A 11 -27.72 8.17 4.67
CA GLU A 11 -27.38 9.58 4.51
C GLU A 11 -26.46 9.84 3.32
N SER A 12 -26.07 8.79 2.59
CA SER A 12 -25.10 8.86 1.48
C SER A 12 -25.72 8.33 0.18
N PRO A 13 -26.60 9.09 -0.48
CA PRO A 13 -27.38 8.59 -1.63
C PRO A 13 -26.51 8.22 -2.86
N THR A 14 -25.26 8.65 -2.89
CA THR A 14 -24.29 8.30 -3.93
C THR A 14 -23.56 6.97 -3.68
N LEU A 15 -23.58 6.46 -2.44
CA LEU A 15 -23.01 5.17 -2.08
C LEU A 15 -23.97 4.05 -2.48
N LYS A 16 -23.74 3.43 -3.63
CA LYS A 16 -24.64 2.43 -4.23
C LYS A 16 -24.21 0.99 -3.96
N VAL A 17 -22.91 0.76 -3.87
CA VAL A 17 -22.33 -0.57 -3.76
C VAL A 17 -21.30 -0.58 -2.65
N VAL A 18 -21.40 -1.56 -1.77
CA VAL A 18 -20.39 -1.82 -0.72
C VAL A 18 -19.92 -3.25 -0.88
N ILE A 19 -18.61 -3.42 -1.00
CA ILE A 19 -17.96 -4.72 -1.13
C ILE A 19 -17.15 -4.97 0.14
N SER A 20 -17.37 -6.09 0.78
CA SER A 20 -16.65 -6.50 1.98
C SER A 20 -15.58 -7.54 1.63
N ILE A 21 -14.38 -7.34 2.16
CA ILE A 21 -13.27 -8.29 2.09
C ILE A 21 -13.04 -8.81 3.51
N GLY A 22 -13.41 -10.04 3.77
CA GLY A 22 -13.21 -10.63 5.10
C GLY A 22 -14.14 -11.81 5.39
N PRO A 23 -13.94 -12.48 6.53
CA PRO A 23 -14.67 -13.71 6.84
C PRO A 23 -16.14 -13.50 7.22
N LYS A 24 -16.53 -12.25 7.49
CA LYS A 24 -17.91 -11.88 7.81
C LYS A 24 -18.34 -10.72 6.93
N VAL A 25 -19.49 -10.86 6.29
CA VAL A 25 -20.06 -9.85 5.40
C VAL A 25 -21.37 -9.36 6.02
N HIS A 26 -21.56 -8.04 6.11
CA HIS A 26 -22.80 -7.43 6.57
C HIS A 26 -23.94 -7.70 5.58
N GLU A 27 -25.14 -7.91 6.09
CA GLU A 27 -26.33 -8.06 5.25
C GLU A 27 -26.48 -6.85 4.30
N GLY A 28 -26.71 -7.13 3.02
CA GLY A 28 -26.83 -6.12 1.97
C GLY A 28 -25.50 -5.67 1.36
N PHE A 29 -24.34 -6.16 1.84
CA PHE A 29 -23.05 -5.92 1.23
C PHE A 29 -22.68 -7.08 0.29
N HIS A 30 -21.91 -6.77 -0.74
CA HIS A 30 -21.32 -7.78 -1.62
C HIS A 30 -20.13 -8.46 -0.95
N ASP A 31 -20.07 -9.77 -1.08
CA ASP A 31 -18.91 -10.54 -0.63
C ASP A 31 -17.87 -10.64 -1.75
N TRP A 32 -16.71 -10.03 -1.55
CA TRP A 32 -15.61 -10.06 -2.50
C TRP A 32 -15.25 -11.48 -2.94
N GLN A 33 -15.17 -12.42 -1.98
CA GLN A 33 -14.76 -13.80 -2.28
C GLN A 33 -15.72 -14.52 -3.23
N ASN A 34 -17.00 -14.17 -3.16
CA ASN A 34 -18.02 -14.75 -4.02
C ASN A 34 -18.20 -14.00 -5.35
N GLU A 35 -17.97 -12.68 -5.35
CA GLU A 35 -18.24 -11.85 -6.54
C GLU A 35 -17.10 -11.92 -7.57
N TRP A 36 -15.84 -11.83 -7.12
CA TRP A 36 -14.72 -11.81 -8.07
C TRP A 36 -14.60 -13.11 -8.87
N GLN A 37 -14.98 -14.26 -8.28
CA GLN A 37 -14.96 -15.56 -8.96
C GLN A 37 -16.00 -15.67 -10.09
N LYS A 38 -17.06 -14.88 -10.02
CA LYS A 38 -18.14 -14.82 -11.02
C LYS A 38 -17.93 -13.70 -12.03
N ALA A 39 -16.95 -12.85 -11.82
CA ALA A 39 -16.66 -11.76 -12.73
C ALA A 39 -16.23 -12.31 -14.10
N PRO A 40 -16.71 -11.72 -15.20
CA PRO A 40 -16.25 -12.08 -16.53
C PRO A 40 -14.77 -11.75 -16.67
N GLU A 41 -14.11 -12.40 -17.61
CA GLU A 41 -12.73 -12.06 -17.97
C GLU A 41 -12.64 -10.56 -18.36
N PHE A 42 -11.61 -9.90 -17.85
CA PHE A 42 -11.39 -8.50 -18.16
C PHE A 42 -11.00 -8.32 -19.63
N VAL A 43 -11.80 -7.55 -20.35
CA VAL A 43 -11.48 -7.14 -21.72
C VAL A 43 -10.99 -5.70 -21.69
N ARG A 44 -9.74 -5.49 -22.07
CA ARG A 44 -9.15 -4.16 -22.13
C ARG A 44 -9.88 -3.32 -23.21
N PRO A 45 -10.39 -2.13 -22.88
CA PRO A 45 -10.96 -1.22 -23.87
C PRO A 45 -9.94 -0.90 -24.97
N ALA A 46 -10.41 -0.78 -26.20
CA ALA A 46 -9.57 -0.40 -27.35
C ALA A 46 -9.00 1.01 -27.22
N GLU A 47 -9.79 1.91 -26.65
CA GLU A 47 -9.40 3.30 -26.38
C GLU A 47 -9.23 3.54 -24.87
N PRO A 48 -8.33 4.44 -24.45
CA PRO A 48 -8.21 4.83 -23.05
C PRO A 48 -9.54 5.36 -22.50
N VAL A 49 -9.94 4.86 -21.34
CA VAL A 49 -11.17 5.31 -20.65
C VAL A 49 -10.90 6.57 -19.82
N ASN A 50 -9.64 6.77 -19.44
CA ASN A 50 -9.20 7.87 -18.59
C ASN A 50 -8.15 8.71 -19.30
N SER A 51 -8.18 10.02 -19.04
CA SER A 51 -7.10 10.94 -19.40
C SER A 51 -6.10 11.09 -18.25
N ASN A 52 -4.94 11.68 -18.54
CA ASN A 52 -3.96 11.97 -17.49
C ASN A 52 -4.47 12.99 -16.46
N ASP A 53 -5.39 13.85 -16.86
CA ASP A 53 -5.96 14.91 -16.01
C ASP A 53 -7.12 14.43 -15.13
N ASP A 54 -7.61 13.20 -15.34
CA ASP A 54 -8.65 12.63 -14.49
C ASP A 54 -8.13 12.35 -13.08
N THR A 55 -8.99 12.54 -12.09
CA THR A 55 -8.64 12.24 -10.70
C THR A 55 -8.45 10.74 -10.51
N MET A 56 -7.24 10.33 -10.12
CA MET A 56 -6.91 8.95 -9.81
C MET A 56 -7.03 8.65 -8.31
N LEU A 57 -6.59 9.57 -7.46
CA LEU A 57 -6.53 9.38 -6.01
C LEU A 57 -7.06 10.59 -5.26
N LEU A 58 -7.73 10.34 -4.15
CA LEU A 58 -8.14 11.33 -3.17
C LEU A 58 -7.57 10.96 -1.81
N TYR A 59 -6.76 11.85 -1.24
CA TYR A 59 -6.26 11.72 0.12
C TYR A 59 -6.90 12.76 1.03
N PHE A 60 -7.08 12.41 2.29
CA PHE A 60 -7.53 13.32 3.32
C PHE A 60 -6.38 13.62 4.27
N THR A 61 -6.08 14.89 4.46
CA THR A 61 -5.06 15.36 5.41
C THR A 61 -5.74 15.97 6.63
N SER A 62 -5.08 15.95 7.79
CA SER A 62 -5.61 16.52 9.03
C SER A 62 -5.89 18.01 8.95
N GLY A 63 -5.31 18.72 7.98
CA GLY A 63 -5.46 20.17 7.81
C GLY A 63 -4.97 20.97 9.04
N THR A 64 -4.55 22.19 8.83
CA THR A 64 -4.13 23.09 9.91
C THR A 64 -5.30 23.74 10.65
N SER A 65 -6.49 23.72 10.07
CA SER A 65 -7.72 24.37 10.58
C SER A 65 -8.71 23.40 11.24
N GLY A 66 -8.29 22.18 11.58
CA GLY A 66 -9.10 21.18 12.28
C GLY A 66 -10.07 20.39 11.41
N LYS A 67 -10.35 20.82 10.18
CA LYS A 67 -11.15 20.02 9.22
C LYS A 67 -10.23 19.30 8.22
N PRO A 68 -10.47 18.01 7.92
CA PRO A 68 -9.72 17.31 6.91
C PRO A 68 -9.82 18.03 5.55
N LYS A 69 -8.68 18.15 4.88
CA LYS A 69 -8.62 18.65 3.51
C LYS A 69 -8.50 17.49 2.55
N MET A 70 -9.27 17.52 1.48
CA MET A 70 -9.20 16.56 0.39
C MET A 70 -8.15 17.02 -0.61
N VAL A 71 -7.21 16.15 -0.93
CA VAL A 71 -6.14 16.37 -1.90
C VAL A 71 -6.36 15.40 -3.06
N ALA A 72 -6.63 15.94 -4.24
CA ALA A 72 -6.79 15.16 -5.45
C ALA A 72 -5.45 15.04 -6.19
N HIS A 73 -5.18 13.86 -6.71
CA HIS A 73 -4.06 13.55 -7.60
C HIS A 73 -4.59 12.94 -8.90
N ASP A 74 -4.02 13.35 -10.00
CA ASP A 74 -4.27 12.83 -11.33
C ASP A 74 -3.45 11.56 -11.63
N TYR A 75 -3.55 11.03 -12.86
CA TYR A 75 -2.79 9.84 -13.26
C TYR A 75 -1.29 10.08 -13.41
N LEU A 76 -0.83 11.33 -13.51
CA LEU A 76 0.60 11.65 -13.53
C LEU A 76 1.27 11.48 -12.17
N TYR A 77 0.48 11.43 -11.09
CA TYR A 77 0.99 11.14 -9.74
C TYR A 77 1.85 9.88 -9.70
N ALA A 78 1.39 8.81 -10.32
CA ALA A 78 2.13 7.55 -10.36
C ALA A 78 3.49 7.72 -11.05
N LEU A 79 3.54 8.42 -12.19
CA LEU A 79 4.77 8.69 -12.94
C LEU A 79 5.77 9.54 -12.15
N GLY A 80 5.27 10.54 -11.40
CA GLY A 80 6.09 11.37 -10.53
C GLY A 80 6.89 10.58 -9.49
N HIS A 81 6.38 9.43 -9.07
CA HIS A 81 7.06 8.56 -8.10
C HIS A 81 8.16 7.66 -8.67
N LEU A 82 8.36 7.63 -9.98
CA LEU A 82 9.53 6.98 -10.56
C LEU A 82 10.83 7.59 -10.02
N THR A 83 10.89 8.92 -9.92
CA THR A 83 12.04 9.63 -9.35
C THR A 83 12.32 9.21 -7.91
N THR A 84 11.27 9.12 -7.10
CA THR A 84 11.38 8.67 -5.71
C THR A 84 11.83 7.21 -5.62
N GLY A 85 11.29 6.34 -6.44
CA GLY A 85 11.66 4.92 -6.48
C GLY A 85 13.13 4.72 -6.86
N VAL A 86 13.56 5.33 -7.95
CA VAL A 86 14.91 5.14 -8.47
C VAL A 86 15.97 5.84 -7.61
N TYR A 87 15.78 7.11 -7.23
CA TYR A 87 16.84 7.91 -6.62
C TYR A 87 16.77 7.97 -5.09
N TRP A 88 15.62 7.81 -4.48
CA TRP A 88 15.52 7.81 -3.02
C TRP A 88 15.49 6.40 -2.42
N HIS A 89 14.68 5.52 -2.98
CA HIS A 89 14.69 4.11 -2.55
C HIS A 89 15.82 3.30 -3.19
N ASN A 90 16.58 3.88 -4.13
CA ASN A 90 17.67 3.26 -4.86
C ASN A 90 17.26 1.93 -5.53
N LEU A 91 16.06 1.91 -6.13
CA LEU A 91 15.50 0.71 -6.75
C LEU A 91 16.05 0.48 -8.15
N LYS A 92 16.21 -0.80 -8.47
CA LYS A 92 16.57 -1.33 -9.77
C LYS A 92 15.58 -2.44 -10.13
N GLU A 93 15.63 -2.91 -11.37
CA GLU A 93 14.73 -3.94 -11.90
C GLU A 93 14.76 -5.27 -11.10
N ASP A 94 15.90 -5.59 -10.49
CA ASP A 94 16.07 -6.80 -9.67
C ASP A 94 15.83 -6.58 -8.16
N SER A 95 15.44 -5.38 -7.76
CA SER A 95 15.23 -5.04 -6.36
C SER A 95 13.98 -5.71 -5.79
N ILE A 96 14.06 -6.12 -4.52
CA ILE A 96 12.91 -6.52 -3.71
C ILE A 96 12.73 -5.45 -2.63
N HIS A 97 11.62 -4.74 -2.69
CA HIS A 97 11.34 -3.60 -1.80
C HIS A 97 10.24 -3.89 -0.81
N ILE A 98 10.45 -3.53 0.45
CA ILE A 98 9.41 -3.50 1.47
C ILE A 98 9.23 -2.09 2.04
N THR A 99 7.99 -1.64 2.13
CA THR A 99 7.63 -0.44 2.90
C THR A 99 6.73 -0.85 4.07
N VAL A 100 7.17 -0.54 5.28
CA VAL A 100 6.35 -0.67 6.49
C VAL A 100 5.49 0.58 6.62
N ALA A 101 4.26 0.49 6.14
CA ALA A 101 3.27 1.56 6.24
C ALA A 101 1.86 0.96 6.25
N ASP A 102 0.99 1.51 7.08
CA ASP A 102 -0.44 1.20 7.06
C ASP A 102 -1.05 1.63 5.72
N THR A 103 -1.94 0.80 5.18
CA THR A 103 -2.57 1.05 3.88
C THR A 103 -3.51 2.26 3.87
N GLY A 104 -3.91 2.76 5.03
CA GLY A 104 -4.65 4.02 5.17
C GLY A 104 -3.81 5.28 5.01
N TRP A 105 -2.49 5.16 4.86
CA TRP A 105 -1.58 6.29 4.65
C TRP A 105 -1.16 6.41 3.19
N ALA A 106 -1.08 7.64 2.70
CA ALA A 106 -0.60 7.94 1.35
C ALA A 106 0.77 7.29 1.06
N LYS A 107 1.63 7.16 2.06
CA LYS A 107 2.93 6.47 1.97
C LYS A 107 2.80 5.03 1.44
N ALA A 108 1.71 4.33 1.74
CA ALA A 108 1.51 2.98 1.23
C ALA A 108 1.32 2.96 -0.30
N ALA A 109 0.79 4.02 -0.90
CA ALA A 109 0.68 4.12 -2.35
C ALA A 109 2.00 4.57 -2.98
N TRP A 110 2.52 5.75 -2.61
CA TRP A 110 3.73 6.30 -3.24
C TRP A 110 5.02 5.60 -2.82
N GLY A 111 5.13 5.16 -1.59
CA GLY A 111 6.32 4.51 -1.04
C GLY A 111 6.35 3.00 -1.23
N LYS A 112 5.30 2.39 -1.79
CA LYS A 112 5.19 0.94 -1.91
C LYS A 112 4.80 0.46 -3.31
N LEU A 113 4.00 1.21 -4.05
CA LEU A 113 3.42 0.71 -5.30
C LEU A 113 4.03 1.37 -6.54
N TYR A 114 3.75 2.65 -6.74
CA TYR A 114 3.97 3.27 -8.06
C TYR A 114 5.43 3.38 -8.46
N GLY A 115 6.26 4.00 -7.63
CA GLY A 115 7.69 4.15 -7.94
C GLY A 115 8.40 2.81 -8.05
N GLN A 116 8.02 1.85 -7.23
CA GLN A 116 8.59 0.51 -7.20
C GLN A 116 8.28 -0.27 -8.48
N TRP A 117 7.02 -0.31 -8.89
CA TRP A 117 6.61 -0.98 -10.13
C TRP A 117 7.17 -0.32 -11.37
N LEU A 118 7.22 1.02 -11.41
CA LEU A 118 7.81 1.74 -12.52
C LEU A 118 9.33 1.54 -12.63
N ALA A 119 10.00 1.30 -11.51
CA ALA A 119 11.43 0.94 -11.47
C ALA A 119 11.69 -0.55 -11.80
N GLY A 120 10.64 -1.35 -12.02
CA GLY A 120 10.74 -2.80 -12.25
C GLY A 120 11.01 -3.62 -11.00
N ALA A 121 10.92 -3.02 -9.80
CA ALA A 121 11.18 -3.71 -8.55
C ALA A 121 10.00 -4.57 -8.09
N ALA A 122 10.31 -5.71 -7.47
CA ALA A 122 9.33 -6.51 -6.77
C ALA A 122 8.91 -5.86 -5.45
N ILE A 123 7.61 -5.91 -5.15
CA ILE A 123 7.07 -5.41 -3.88
C ILE A 123 6.87 -6.59 -2.94
N PHE A 124 7.58 -6.57 -1.81
CA PHE A 124 7.39 -7.54 -0.74
C PHE A 124 6.27 -7.07 0.20
N VAL A 125 5.27 -7.91 0.37
CA VAL A 125 4.14 -7.66 1.28
C VAL A 125 4.19 -8.66 2.41
N PHE A 126 4.22 -8.14 3.64
CA PHE A 126 4.19 -8.94 4.84
C PHE A 126 3.04 -8.49 5.74
N ASP A 127 2.06 -9.37 5.88
CA ASP A 127 0.91 -9.16 6.77
C ASP A 127 1.23 -9.68 8.18
N HIS A 128 0.94 -8.87 9.19
CA HIS A 128 1.17 -9.21 10.59
C HIS A 128 0.18 -8.45 11.49
N GLU A 129 -0.37 -9.15 12.46
CA GLU A 129 -1.30 -8.55 13.42
C GLU A 129 -0.61 -7.51 14.33
N LYS A 130 0.62 -7.80 14.75
CA LYS A 130 1.42 -6.93 15.60
C LYS A 130 2.85 -6.84 15.08
N PHE A 131 3.33 -5.62 14.92
CA PHE A 131 4.71 -5.36 14.55
C PHE A 131 5.68 -5.88 15.63
N THR A 132 6.70 -6.63 15.21
CA THR A 132 7.91 -6.92 15.98
C THR A 132 9.10 -6.82 15.04
N ALA A 133 10.21 -6.24 15.54
CA ALA A 133 11.42 -6.06 14.74
C ALA A 133 11.99 -7.40 14.27
N ASP A 134 12.06 -8.39 15.14
CA ASP A 134 12.50 -9.76 14.84
C ASP A 134 11.75 -10.35 13.63
N LYS A 135 10.42 -10.29 13.61
CA LYS A 135 9.64 -10.85 12.49
C LYS A 135 9.98 -10.21 11.17
N ILE A 136 10.13 -8.89 11.13
CA ILE A 136 10.47 -8.18 9.90
C ILE A 136 11.88 -8.49 9.46
N LEU A 137 12.85 -8.50 10.37
CA LEU A 137 14.26 -8.81 10.07
C LEU A 137 14.41 -10.21 9.47
N ARG A 138 13.74 -11.21 10.05
CA ARG A 138 13.72 -12.58 9.49
C ARG A 138 13.09 -12.65 8.09
N GLN A 139 12.09 -11.82 7.79
CA GLN A 139 11.53 -11.79 6.43
C GLN A 139 12.50 -11.11 5.46
N ILE A 140 13.13 -10.01 5.87
CA ILE A 140 14.13 -9.30 5.06
C ILE A 140 15.28 -10.25 4.69
N GLU A 141 15.81 -10.99 5.66
CA GLU A 141 16.86 -11.98 5.45
C GLU A 141 16.37 -13.11 4.53
N LYS A 142 15.31 -13.80 4.94
CA LYS A 142 14.77 -14.98 4.23
C LYS A 142 14.49 -14.72 2.75
N TYR A 143 13.96 -13.56 2.42
CA TYR A 143 13.57 -13.21 1.05
C TYR A 143 14.59 -12.27 0.36
N ARG A 144 15.72 -12.00 1.02
CA ARG A 144 16.78 -11.15 0.48
C ARG A 144 16.26 -9.79 0.01
N VAL A 145 15.44 -9.15 0.84
CA VAL A 145 14.92 -7.82 0.56
C VAL A 145 16.07 -6.84 0.42
N THR A 146 16.14 -6.14 -0.71
CA THR A 146 17.26 -5.25 -1.07
C THR A 146 17.02 -3.80 -0.73
N SER A 147 15.77 -3.41 -0.46
CA SER A 147 15.39 -2.03 -0.13
C SER A 147 14.30 -2.02 0.93
N PHE A 148 14.52 -1.24 1.99
CA PHE A 148 13.65 -1.15 3.15
C PHE A 148 13.27 0.29 3.45
N CYS A 149 11.97 0.58 3.52
CA CYS A 149 11.44 1.88 3.88
C CYS A 149 10.48 1.76 5.05
N ALA A 150 10.71 2.52 6.10
CA ALA A 150 9.89 2.49 7.30
C ALA A 150 9.83 3.84 8.01
N PRO A 151 8.84 4.09 8.88
CA PRO A 151 8.85 5.23 9.78
C PRO A 151 10.02 5.15 10.79
N PRO A 152 10.51 6.27 11.31
CA PRO A 152 11.59 6.28 12.32
C PRO A 152 11.32 5.43 13.56
N THR A 153 10.04 5.27 13.93
CA THR A 153 9.63 4.40 15.04
C THR A 153 9.99 2.93 14.83
N VAL A 154 9.92 2.45 13.59
CA VAL A 154 10.30 1.08 13.25
C VAL A 154 11.80 0.86 13.47
N TYR A 155 12.63 1.80 13.00
CA TYR A 155 14.08 1.72 13.22
C TYR A 155 14.44 1.76 14.70
N ARG A 156 13.71 2.53 15.52
CA ARG A 156 13.90 2.56 16.99
C ARG A 156 13.64 1.20 17.65
N PHE A 157 12.75 0.40 17.12
CA PHE A 157 12.57 -0.97 17.60
C PHE A 157 13.70 -1.87 17.10
N MET A 158 14.11 -1.73 15.85
CA MET A 158 15.16 -2.55 15.25
C MET A 158 16.52 -2.41 15.93
N ILE A 159 16.90 -1.20 16.37
CA ILE A 159 18.21 -0.98 17.03
C ILE A 159 18.39 -1.75 18.35
N HIS A 160 17.34 -2.36 18.89
CA HIS A 160 17.41 -3.21 20.09
C HIS A 160 17.62 -4.69 19.75
N GLU A 161 17.59 -5.06 18.48
CA GLU A 161 17.84 -6.42 18.03
C GLU A 161 19.35 -6.63 17.77
N ASP A 162 19.81 -7.85 17.95
CA ASP A 162 21.16 -8.25 17.56
C ASP A 162 21.19 -8.57 16.07
N PHE A 163 21.68 -7.65 15.26
CA PHE A 163 21.76 -7.83 13.81
C PHE A 163 22.66 -9.00 13.38
N GLY A 164 23.56 -9.45 14.23
CA GLY A 164 24.37 -10.65 13.97
C GLY A 164 23.54 -11.93 13.81
N GLU A 165 22.36 -11.96 14.42
CA GLU A 165 21.44 -13.11 14.29
C GLU A 165 20.72 -13.17 12.93
N TYR A 166 20.72 -12.09 12.13
CA TYR A 166 19.96 -11.96 10.88
C TYR A 166 20.82 -11.77 9.64
N ASN A 167 22.14 -11.82 9.75
CA ASN A 167 23.04 -11.48 8.68
C ASN A 167 24.13 -12.52 8.45
N ASP A 168 23.74 -13.78 8.38
CA ASP A 168 24.68 -14.91 8.22
C ASP A 168 25.50 -14.82 6.92
N GLU A 169 25.00 -14.11 5.90
CA GLU A 169 25.64 -14.00 4.59
C GLU A 169 26.09 -12.57 4.21
N GLY A 170 26.04 -11.61 5.14
CA GLY A 170 26.51 -10.22 4.88
C GLY A 170 25.64 -9.41 3.93
N HIS A 171 24.35 -9.72 3.82
CA HIS A 171 23.41 -9.06 2.90
C HIS A 171 22.87 -7.72 3.39
N PHE A 172 22.99 -7.45 4.69
CA PHE A 172 22.55 -6.17 5.25
C PHE A 172 23.68 -5.16 5.27
N VAL A 173 23.50 -4.10 4.52
CA VAL A 173 24.19 -2.82 4.74
C VAL A 173 23.10 -1.82 5.15
N ILE A 174 23.07 -1.47 6.43
CA ILE A 174 22.22 -0.41 6.98
C ILE A 174 23.04 0.85 7.10
#